data_d5dd80f97e61478b496bc41e8fb22ceb
#
_entry.id   d5dd80f97e61478b496bc41e8fb22ceb
#
_cell.length_a   1.000
_cell.length_b   1.000
_cell.length_c   1.000
_cell.angle_alpha   90.00
_cell.angle_beta   90.00
_cell.angle_gamma   90.00
#
_symmetry.space_group_name_H-M   'P 1'
#
loop_
_entity.id
_entity.type
_entity.pdbx_description
1 polymer ?
#
loop_
_entity_poly.entity_id
_entity_poly.type
_entity_poly.pdbx_seq_one_letter_code
_entity_poly.pdbx_strand_id
1 'polypeptide(L)'
;MLAVAFQDKDKKLIGQILTICRRVAESSKITAVCVYSHGGFGSRDSKAPVEILLVVYGFQPRLMNHMSTIDGRNVFILAVDQWVFERDVDRGFLGEALAWILIFPTIPLINDEYLHEQEVELKKRLVTEMLENLVLDFPELSYEFFIKPEYFMYEVVVRRARLFPPMTYRFWNFMQKNGGERSASQMLRGYLEALMSLAENGLIRFSDGYIRMTEEFIASIHNQRTRLVNLSKTVPRTLFTSLLSVLPKVLDILSQNRESLVSFQRILERSEMRFQAEVPENYLYVPTASGLIPLANKMGIEEFARKVLATDKNAKISVEALGGILNDVYLIRTLMDGKEQKVVVKRFKDWSSFKWFPLTLWSIGTRTFAVLGRSRLERECATNQFLYSKGFSVPKLLHVSPDKRLVFMEYIEGKNASTVIKQFASRKSSVKTKKELTIIARIGWKIAKVHTLGIALGDTKPENIMIGKHGEIYLMDFEQSSRGGDKVWDIAEFLYYAGHDLPPFVETQRIALIAEAFVDGYLRAGGKTDVVRKAANPKYTKVFSIFTLPHVMLTISNVCRRTENVRE
;
A
#
# COMPACT_ATOMS: atom_id res chain seq x y z
N MET A 1 -26.38 -3.16 -21.52
CA MET A 1 -27.05 -2.40 -22.58
C MET A 1 -27.82 -1.23 -21.99
N LEU A 2 -27.31 -0.02 -22.10
CA LEU A 2 -28.09 1.18 -21.88
C LEU A 2 -28.67 1.58 -23.23
N ALA A 3 -29.91 1.16 -23.50
CA ALA A 3 -30.69 1.77 -24.55
C ALA A 3 -30.98 3.21 -24.12
N VAL A 4 -30.11 4.14 -24.50
CA VAL A 4 -30.41 5.56 -24.42
C VAL A 4 -31.58 5.77 -25.41
N ALA A 5 -32.79 5.98 -24.89
CA ALA A 5 -33.93 6.35 -25.70
C ALA A 5 -33.66 7.76 -26.23
N PHE A 6 -33.06 7.85 -27.42
CA PHE A 6 -32.81 9.11 -28.10
C PHE A 6 -34.12 9.77 -28.48
N GLN A 7 -34.29 11.04 -28.17
CA GLN A 7 -35.37 11.85 -28.69
C GLN A 7 -35.24 11.99 -30.22
N ASP A 8 -36.32 12.26 -30.93
CA ASP A 8 -36.28 12.33 -32.41
C ASP A 8 -35.29 13.40 -32.93
N LYS A 9 -35.10 14.49 -32.21
CA LYS A 9 -34.05 15.48 -32.48
C LYS A 9 -32.65 14.90 -32.44
N ASP A 10 -32.39 14.03 -31.47
CA ASP A 10 -31.05 13.39 -31.30
C ASP A 10 -30.82 12.40 -32.44
N LYS A 11 -31.81 11.66 -32.88
CA LYS A 11 -31.71 10.74 -34.04
C LYS A 11 -31.33 11.46 -35.33
N LYS A 12 -31.90 12.66 -35.60
CA LYS A 12 -31.55 13.47 -36.76
C LYS A 12 -30.10 13.94 -36.67
N LEU A 13 -29.67 14.44 -35.50
CA LEU A 13 -28.29 14.89 -35.27
C LEU A 13 -27.29 13.74 -35.43
N ILE A 14 -27.58 12.55 -34.88
CA ILE A 14 -26.76 11.35 -35.06
C ILE A 14 -26.62 10.99 -36.55
N GLY A 15 -27.70 11.02 -37.31
CA GLY A 15 -27.66 10.76 -38.75
C GLY A 15 -26.73 11.72 -39.50
N GLN A 16 -26.80 13.01 -39.18
CA GLN A 16 -25.91 14.03 -39.76
C GLN A 16 -24.44 13.83 -39.35
N ILE A 17 -24.17 13.52 -38.07
CA ILE A 17 -22.82 13.19 -37.56
C ILE A 17 -22.24 11.99 -38.30
N LEU A 18 -23.01 10.89 -38.43
CA LEU A 18 -22.55 9.70 -39.14
C LEU A 18 -22.27 9.95 -40.62
N THR A 19 -23.02 10.85 -41.23
CA THR A 19 -22.75 11.29 -42.63
C THR A 19 -21.43 12.02 -42.74
N ILE A 20 -21.10 12.89 -41.77
CA ILE A 20 -19.82 13.58 -41.74
C ILE A 20 -18.69 12.57 -41.45
N CYS A 21 -18.87 11.63 -40.49
CA CYS A 21 -17.88 10.59 -40.20
C CYS A 21 -17.55 9.75 -41.46
N ARG A 22 -18.55 9.38 -42.25
CA ARG A 22 -18.32 8.66 -43.54
C ARG A 22 -17.52 9.50 -44.53
N ARG A 23 -17.78 10.80 -44.60
CA ARG A 23 -17.01 11.71 -45.47
C ARG A 23 -15.55 11.84 -45.00
N VAL A 24 -15.33 11.93 -43.70
CA VAL A 24 -14.00 12.00 -43.10
C VAL A 24 -13.23 10.70 -43.30
N ALA A 25 -13.89 9.55 -43.20
CA ALA A 25 -13.30 8.24 -43.42
C ALA A 25 -13.02 7.95 -44.92
N GLU A 26 -13.62 8.72 -45.82
CA GLU A 26 -13.55 8.52 -47.27
C GLU A 26 -13.94 7.09 -47.69
N SER A 27 -13.00 6.35 -48.33
CA SER A 27 -13.15 4.94 -48.72
C SER A 27 -12.77 3.94 -47.64
N SER A 28 -12.24 4.40 -46.51
CA SER A 28 -11.73 3.53 -45.44
C SER A 28 -12.88 2.98 -44.58
N LYS A 29 -12.72 1.76 -44.07
CA LYS A 29 -13.69 1.10 -43.21
C LYS A 29 -13.74 1.76 -41.83
N ILE A 30 -14.92 2.26 -41.44
CA ILE A 30 -15.13 2.72 -40.05
C ILE A 30 -15.20 1.51 -39.13
N THR A 31 -14.32 1.50 -38.13
CA THR A 31 -14.25 0.45 -37.10
C THR A 31 -15.23 0.75 -35.98
N ALA A 32 -15.21 1.98 -35.44
CA ALA A 32 -16.12 2.39 -34.37
C ALA A 32 -16.35 3.91 -34.37
N VAL A 33 -17.49 4.34 -33.81
CA VAL A 33 -17.81 5.75 -33.56
C VAL A 33 -18.46 5.87 -32.18
N CYS A 34 -17.99 6.80 -31.35
CA CYS A 34 -18.68 7.14 -30.11
C CYS A 34 -18.68 8.65 -29.84
N VAL A 35 -19.67 9.08 -29.05
CA VAL A 35 -19.69 10.40 -28.44
C VAL A 35 -19.01 10.31 -27.08
N TYR A 36 -18.03 11.17 -26.84
CA TYR A 36 -17.32 11.20 -25.56
C TYR A 36 -17.51 12.51 -24.76
N SER A 37 -18.30 13.47 -25.31
CA SER A 37 -18.69 14.66 -24.55
C SER A 37 -20.00 14.41 -23.79
N HIS A 38 -20.01 14.72 -22.51
CA HIS A 38 -21.22 14.56 -21.68
C HIS A 38 -22.20 15.72 -21.79
N GLY A 39 -21.93 16.74 -22.63
CA GLY A 39 -22.76 17.92 -22.85
C GLY A 39 -23.75 17.82 -24.01
N GLY A 40 -23.54 16.85 -24.92
CA GLY A 40 -24.14 16.88 -26.24
C GLY A 40 -25.56 16.30 -26.36
N PHE A 41 -25.85 15.18 -25.69
CA PHE A 41 -27.13 14.47 -25.82
C PHE A 41 -27.90 14.51 -24.49
N GLY A 42 -29.22 14.77 -24.58
CA GLY A 42 -30.09 14.85 -23.40
C GLY A 42 -29.81 16.04 -22.45
N SER A 43 -28.94 16.97 -22.83
CA SER A 43 -28.64 18.19 -22.05
C SER A 43 -29.70 19.26 -22.29
N ARG A 44 -30.06 20.03 -21.23
CA ARG A 44 -30.87 21.25 -21.35
C ARG A 44 -30.22 22.36 -22.18
N ASP A 45 -28.89 22.30 -22.33
CA ASP A 45 -28.09 23.22 -23.12
C ASP A 45 -27.99 22.71 -24.58
N SER A 46 -28.86 23.25 -25.45
CA SER A 46 -28.92 22.88 -26.87
C SER A 46 -27.68 23.33 -27.67
N LYS A 47 -26.80 24.17 -27.12
CA LYS A 47 -25.61 24.70 -27.78
C LYS A 47 -24.32 24.03 -27.38
N ALA A 48 -24.34 23.11 -26.38
CA ALA A 48 -23.13 22.42 -25.94
C ALA A 48 -22.47 21.66 -27.10
N PRO A 49 -21.13 21.75 -27.26
CA PRO A 49 -20.41 21.08 -28.32
C PRO A 49 -20.50 19.55 -28.18
N VAL A 50 -20.53 18.87 -29.35
CA VAL A 50 -20.49 17.41 -29.43
C VAL A 50 -19.11 16.97 -29.84
N GLU A 51 -18.50 16.09 -29.04
CA GLU A 51 -17.16 15.55 -29.33
C GLU A 51 -17.28 14.06 -29.69
N ILE A 52 -16.75 13.70 -30.85
CA ILE A 52 -16.86 12.37 -31.48
C ILE A 52 -15.47 11.77 -31.61
N LEU A 53 -15.32 10.52 -31.20
CA LEU A 53 -14.21 9.68 -31.59
C LEU A 53 -14.64 8.83 -32.78
N LEU A 54 -13.84 8.90 -33.86
CA LEU A 54 -14.01 8.11 -35.09
C LEU A 54 -12.77 7.23 -35.25
N VAL A 55 -12.93 5.92 -35.10
CA VAL A 55 -11.85 4.93 -35.30
C VAL A 55 -12.03 4.34 -36.71
N VAL A 56 -10.97 4.42 -37.53
CA VAL A 56 -10.98 4.01 -38.92
C VAL A 56 -9.84 3.06 -39.23
N TYR A 57 -10.10 1.97 -39.92
CA TYR A 57 -9.08 1.01 -40.34
C TYR A 57 -8.23 1.55 -41.50
N GLY A 58 -6.92 1.57 -41.33
CA GLY A 58 -6.00 2.04 -42.37
C GLY A 58 -6.09 3.53 -42.68
N PHE A 59 -6.52 4.35 -41.70
CA PHE A 59 -6.72 5.77 -41.89
C PHE A 59 -5.44 6.54 -42.18
N GLN A 60 -5.42 7.32 -43.26
CA GLN A 60 -4.35 8.28 -43.57
C GLN A 60 -4.98 9.68 -43.50
N PRO A 61 -4.47 10.59 -42.67
CA PRO A 61 -3.10 10.77 -42.12
C PRO A 61 -2.83 10.12 -40.74
N ARG A 62 -3.53 9.10 -40.30
CA ARG A 62 -3.50 8.38 -39.03
C ARG A 62 -4.15 9.09 -37.84
N LEU A 63 -4.13 10.42 -37.77
CA LEU A 63 -4.81 11.23 -36.77
C LEU A 63 -5.21 12.57 -37.39
N MET A 64 -6.48 12.93 -37.24
CA MET A 64 -7.01 14.19 -37.77
C MET A 64 -8.12 14.74 -36.85
N ASN A 65 -8.13 16.05 -36.65
CA ASN A 65 -9.25 16.77 -36.05
C ASN A 65 -10.09 17.43 -37.16
N HIS A 66 -11.39 17.15 -37.16
CA HIS A 66 -12.33 17.78 -38.06
C HIS A 66 -13.40 18.52 -37.25
N MET A 67 -13.70 19.76 -37.63
CA MET A 67 -14.73 20.57 -37.01
C MET A 67 -15.85 20.85 -38.02
N SER A 68 -17.10 20.73 -37.58
CA SER A 68 -18.26 21.05 -38.36
C SER A 68 -19.35 21.71 -37.48
N THR A 69 -20.26 22.44 -38.07
CA THR A 69 -21.39 23.01 -37.36
C THR A 69 -22.69 22.39 -37.90
N ILE A 70 -23.49 21.82 -37.01
CA ILE A 70 -24.78 21.20 -37.34
C ILE A 70 -25.87 21.90 -36.50
N ASP A 71 -26.84 22.50 -37.16
CA ASP A 71 -27.98 23.21 -36.55
C ASP A 71 -27.54 24.22 -35.46
N GLY A 72 -26.41 24.97 -35.72
CA GLY A 72 -25.84 25.93 -34.80
C GLY A 72 -25.02 25.34 -33.64
N ARG A 73 -24.76 24.03 -33.64
CA ARG A 73 -23.99 23.29 -32.66
C ARG A 73 -22.64 22.87 -33.23
N ASN A 74 -21.56 23.12 -32.53
CA ASN A 74 -20.21 22.70 -32.94
C ASN A 74 -20.04 21.19 -32.71
N VAL A 75 -19.55 20.48 -33.71
CA VAL A 75 -19.25 19.06 -33.69
C VAL A 75 -17.76 18.88 -33.98
N PHE A 76 -17.03 18.34 -33.01
CA PHE A 76 -15.61 18.04 -33.12
C PHE A 76 -15.42 16.53 -33.34
N ILE A 77 -14.80 16.14 -34.43
CA ILE A 77 -14.53 14.75 -34.76
C ILE A 77 -13.02 14.51 -34.69
N LEU A 78 -12.62 13.68 -33.74
CA LEU A 78 -11.26 13.15 -33.64
C LEU A 78 -11.21 11.83 -34.41
N ALA A 79 -10.71 11.87 -35.64
CA ALA A 79 -10.53 10.69 -36.48
C ALA A 79 -9.15 10.10 -36.24
N VAL A 80 -9.07 8.80 -35.99
CA VAL A 80 -7.85 8.08 -35.66
C VAL A 80 -7.79 6.73 -36.37
N ASP A 81 -6.58 6.36 -36.79
CA ASP A 81 -6.31 5.02 -37.29
C ASP A 81 -6.46 3.98 -36.18
N GLN A 82 -7.13 2.86 -36.50
CA GLN A 82 -7.41 1.79 -35.54
C GLN A 82 -6.13 1.30 -34.84
N TRP A 83 -5.05 1.04 -35.58
CA TRP A 83 -3.80 0.57 -35.01
C TRP A 83 -3.20 1.58 -34.01
N VAL A 84 -3.26 2.87 -34.32
CA VAL A 84 -2.76 3.93 -33.42
C VAL A 84 -3.58 3.99 -32.14
N PHE A 85 -4.91 3.88 -32.25
CA PHE A 85 -5.82 3.88 -31.11
C PHE A 85 -5.59 2.68 -30.19
N GLU A 86 -5.54 1.46 -30.74
CA GLU A 86 -5.29 0.24 -29.99
C GLU A 86 -3.92 0.25 -29.29
N ARG A 87 -2.87 0.79 -29.95
CA ARG A 87 -1.54 0.94 -29.31
C ARG A 87 -1.52 1.96 -28.20
N ASP A 88 -2.33 3.00 -28.28
CA ASP A 88 -2.45 3.97 -27.19
C ASP A 88 -3.22 3.37 -26.00
N VAL A 89 -4.23 2.53 -26.26
CA VAL A 89 -4.94 1.76 -25.24
C VAL A 89 -4.02 0.75 -24.57
N ASP A 90 -3.33 -0.09 -25.34
CA ASP A 90 -2.48 -1.19 -24.85
C ASP A 90 -1.21 -0.71 -24.11
N ARG A 91 -0.53 0.31 -24.64
CA ARG A 91 0.82 0.70 -24.19
C ARG A 91 1.02 2.18 -23.90
N GLY A 92 -0.05 2.98 -23.99
CA GLY A 92 0.08 4.43 -23.90
C GLY A 92 1.03 4.99 -24.96
N PHE A 93 0.92 4.51 -26.21
CA PHE A 93 1.85 4.86 -27.31
C PHE A 93 1.95 6.36 -27.55
N LEU A 94 0.84 7.08 -27.43
CA LEU A 94 0.78 8.54 -27.48
C LEU A 94 0.69 9.20 -26.10
N GLY A 95 1.07 8.48 -25.04
CA GLY A 95 0.95 8.95 -23.66
C GLY A 95 -0.51 9.02 -23.19
N GLU A 96 -1.34 8.11 -23.70
CA GLU A 96 -2.78 8.04 -23.43
C GLU A 96 -3.59 9.23 -23.98
N ALA A 97 -3.06 9.96 -24.95
CA ALA A 97 -3.71 11.13 -25.53
C ALA A 97 -5.06 10.79 -26.20
N LEU A 98 -5.27 9.54 -26.58
CA LEU A 98 -6.54 9.03 -27.14
C LEU A 98 -7.26 8.11 -26.15
N ALA A 99 -6.53 7.22 -25.50
CA ALA A 99 -7.07 6.20 -24.61
C ALA A 99 -7.85 6.79 -23.42
N TRP A 100 -7.46 7.99 -22.91
CA TRP A 100 -8.17 8.64 -21.80
C TRP A 100 -9.67 8.86 -22.06
N ILE A 101 -10.10 8.89 -23.33
CA ILE A 101 -11.52 9.01 -23.72
C ILE A 101 -12.35 7.88 -23.11
N LEU A 102 -11.77 6.68 -23.01
CA LEU A 102 -12.42 5.48 -22.49
C LEU A 102 -12.41 5.37 -20.95
N ILE A 103 -11.77 6.30 -20.24
CA ILE A 103 -11.84 6.35 -18.77
C ILE A 103 -13.26 6.66 -18.31
N PHE A 104 -13.96 7.51 -19.08
CA PHE A 104 -15.36 7.89 -18.83
C PHE A 104 -16.28 7.10 -19.75
N PRO A 105 -17.53 6.83 -19.33
CA PRO A 105 -18.51 6.21 -20.20
C PRO A 105 -18.71 7.01 -21.48
N THR A 106 -18.74 6.32 -22.60
CA THR A 106 -19.00 6.89 -23.92
C THR A 106 -20.40 6.49 -24.40
N ILE A 107 -20.95 7.21 -25.39
CA ILE A 107 -22.18 6.82 -26.06
C ILE A 107 -21.80 6.24 -27.43
N PRO A 108 -21.85 4.90 -27.61
CA PRO A 108 -21.51 4.26 -28.86
C PRO A 108 -22.56 4.57 -29.95
N LEU A 109 -22.09 4.89 -31.13
CA LEU A 109 -22.91 5.08 -32.32
C LEU A 109 -22.69 3.97 -33.35
N ILE A 110 -21.48 3.43 -33.44
CA ILE A 110 -21.09 2.29 -34.27
C ILE A 110 -20.15 1.41 -33.47
N ASN A 111 -20.42 0.11 -33.44
CA ASN A 111 -19.60 -0.97 -32.87
C ASN A 111 -19.30 -0.78 -31.36
N ASP A 112 -20.36 -0.91 -30.56
CA ASP A 112 -20.31 -0.86 -29.09
C ASP A 112 -19.38 -1.92 -28.50
N GLU A 113 -19.40 -3.13 -29.06
CA GLU A 113 -18.58 -4.26 -28.60
C GLU A 113 -17.08 -3.95 -28.66
N TYR A 114 -16.60 -3.46 -29.80
CA TYR A 114 -15.20 -3.05 -29.96
C TYR A 114 -14.80 -1.95 -28.95
N LEU A 115 -15.63 -0.93 -28.78
CA LEU A 115 -15.35 0.16 -27.84
C LEU A 115 -15.30 -0.33 -26.41
N HIS A 116 -16.19 -1.26 -26.06
CA HIS A 116 -16.20 -1.88 -24.74
C HIS A 116 -14.97 -2.75 -24.48
N GLU A 117 -14.55 -3.57 -25.45
CA GLU A 117 -13.32 -4.33 -25.39
C GLU A 117 -12.11 -3.42 -25.15
N GLN A 118 -12.00 -2.32 -25.90
CA GLN A 118 -10.91 -1.36 -25.73
C GLN A 118 -10.96 -0.65 -24.35
N GLU A 119 -12.16 -0.36 -23.83
CA GLU A 119 -12.37 0.19 -22.49
C GLU A 119 -11.85 -0.78 -21.42
N VAL A 120 -12.20 -2.05 -21.51
CA VAL A 120 -11.80 -3.09 -20.54
C VAL A 120 -10.28 -3.30 -20.58
N GLU A 121 -9.68 -3.39 -21.78
CA GLU A 121 -8.22 -3.53 -21.92
C GLU A 121 -7.45 -2.32 -21.36
N LEU A 122 -7.93 -1.10 -21.61
CA LEU A 122 -7.36 0.09 -20.97
C LEU A 122 -7.41 -0.01 -19.45
N LYS A 123 -8.60 -0.30 -18.90
CA LYS A 123 -8.80 -0.36 -17.44
C LYS A 123 -8.00 -1.48 -16.80
N LYS A 124 -7.84 -2.62 -17.46
CA LYS A 124 -6.99 -3.72 -17.03
C LYS A 124 -5.53 -3.30 -16.90
N ARG A 125 -4.98 -2.63 -17.93
CA ARG A 125 -3.64 -2.06 -17.88
C ARG A 125 -3.47 -1.07 -16.72
N LEU A 126 -4.41 -0.12 -16.57
CA LEU A 126 -4.38 0.89 -15.52
C LEU A 126 -4.45 0.28 -14.11
N VAL A 127 -5.31 -0.71 -13.92
CA VAL A 127 -5.41 -1.44 -12.64
C VAL A 127 -4.10 -2.16 -12.33
N THR A 128 -3.50 -2.84 -13.31
CA THR A 128 -2.21 -3.54 -13.14
C THR A 128 -1.12 -2.56 -12.73
N GLU A 129 -0.98 -1.42 -13.41
CA GLU A 129 -0.02 -0.38 -13.06
C GLU A 129 -0.23 0.17 -11.63
N MET A 130 -1.47 0.32 -11.19
CA MET A 130 -1.78 0.77 -9.83
C MET A 130 -1.46 -0.29 -8.77
N LEU A 131 -1.73 -1.56 -9.05
CA LEU A 131 -1.35 -2.67 -8.17
C LEU A 131 0.17 -2.79 -8.03
N GLU A 132 0.91 -2.66 -9.14
CA GLU A 132 2.38 -2.61 -9.13
C GLU A 132 2.90 -1.44 -8.28
N ASN A 133 2.32 -0.25 -8.44
CA ASN A 133 2.69 0.91 -7.64
C ASN A 133 2.40 0.69 -6.15
N LEU A 134 1.27 0.06 -5.79
CA LEU A 134 0.98 -0.27 -4.39
C LEU A 134 2.02 -1.23 -3.79
N VAL A 135 2.49 -2.23 -4.55
CA VAL A 135 3.56 -3.13 -4.10
C VAL A 135 4.88 -2.37 -3.92
N LEU A 136 5.17 -1.39 -4.78
CA LEU A 136 6.40 -0.60 -4.71
C LEU A 136 6.37 0.41 -3.55
N ASP A 137 5.22 1.05 -3.34
CA ASP A 137 5.03 2.04 -2.28
C ASP A 137 4.89 1.39 -0.89
N PHE A 138 4.35 0.16 -0.83
CA PHE A 138 4.07 -0.59 0.38
C PHE A 138 4.52 -2.05 0.25
N PRO A 139 5.84 -2.32 0.18
CA PRO A 139 6.38 -3.65 -0.15
C PRO A 139 5.97 -4.74 0.84
N GLU A 140 5.81 -4.44 2.11
CA GLU A 140 5.38 -5.42 3.12
C GLU A 140 3.87 -5.39 3.36
N LEU A 141 3.26 -4.20 3.39
CA LEU A 141 1.84 -4.04 3.70
C LEU A 141 0.93 -4.44 2.53
N SER A 142 1.45 -4.47 1.31
CA SER A 142 0.72 -4.93 0.11
C SER A 142 0.13 -6.33 0.25
N TYR A 143 0.76 -7.20 1.03
CA TYR A 143 0.24 -8.55 1.34
C TYR A 143 -1.05 -8.53 2.18
N GLU A 144 -1.28 -7.46 2.93
CA GLU A 144 -2.39 -7.34 3.89
C GLU A 144 -3.51 -6.42 3.42
N PHE A 145 -3.37 -5.73 2.29
CA PHE A 145 -4.39 -4.80 1.80
C PHE A 145 -5.69 -5.47 1.43
N PHE A 146 -6.78 -4.79 1.81
CA PHE A 146 -8.12 -4.99 1.31
C PHE A 146 -8.52 -3.77 0.49
N ILE A 147 -8.73 -3.94 -0.81
CA ILE A 147 -8.92 -2.87 -1.78
C ILE A 147 -10.36 -2.91 -2.28
N LYS A 148 -11.09 -1.80 -2.22
CA LYS A 148 -12.39 -1.69 -2.89
C LYS A 148 -12.20 -1.37 -4.37
N PRO A 149 -13.09 -1.86 -5.27
CA PRO A 149 -13.02 -1.54 -6.70
C PRO A 149 -12.98 -0.03 -7.01
N GLU A 150 -13.65 0.77 -6.19
CA GLU A 150 -13.70 2.22 -6.31
C GLU A 150 -12.32 2.89 -6.18
N TYR A 151 -11.39 2.26 -5.46
CA TYR A 151 -10.00 2.74 -5.35
C TYR A 151 -9.40 3.02 -6.72
N PHE A 152 -9.51 2.06 -7.65
CA PHE A 152 -8.91 2.16 -8.97
C PHE A 152 -9.52 3.29 -9.80
N MET A 153 -10.83 3.43 -9.73
CA MET A 153 -11.55 4.49 -10.41
C MET A 153 -11.12 5.88 -9.93
N TYR A 154 -11.13 6.11 -8.62
CA TYR A 154 -10.75 7.41 -8.05
C TYR A 154 -9.27 7.70 -8.22
N GLU A 155 -8.39 6.72 -8.04
CA GLU A 155 -6.94 6.89 -8.18
C GLU A 155 -6.56 7.27 -9.63
N VAL A 156 -7.17 6.64 -10.64
CA VAL A 156 -6.98 7.00 -12.04
C VAL A 156 -7.37 8.46 -12.29
N VAL A 157 -8.51 8.87 -11.78
CA VAL A 157 -9.00 10.24 -11.96
C VAL A 157 -8.11 11.24 -11.23
N VAL A 158 -7.76 10.99 -9.97
CA VAL A 158 -6.93 11.89 -9.14
C VAL A 158 -5.53 12.06 -9.73
N ARG A 159 -4.88 10.96 -10.13
CA ARG A 159 -3.54 11.04 -10.75
C ARG A 159 -3.56 11.85 -12.04
N ARG A 160 -4.55 11.62 -12.90
CA ARG A 160 -4.64 12.32 -14.19
C ARG A 160 -5.12 13.75 -14.04
N ALA A 161 -6.01 14.03 -13.09
CA ALA A 161 -6.44 15.39 -12.80
C ALA A 161 -5.29 16.29 -12.33
N ARG A 162 -4.33 15.75 -11.59
CA ARG A 162 -3.10 16.46 -11.20
C ARG A 162 -2.22 16.82 -12.40
N LEU A 163 -2.20 15.96 -13.42
CA LEU A 163 -1.41 16.18 -14.64
C LEU A 163 -2.17 17.00 -15.68
N PHE A 164 -3.50 16.87 -15.70
CA PHE A 164 -4.38 17.48 -16.69
C PHE A 164 -5.69 18.01 -16.05
N PRO A 165 -5.67 19.24 -15.50
CA PRO A 165 -6.82 19.85 -14.81
C PRO A 165 -8.16 19.81 -15.55
N PRO A 166 -8.26 19.94 -16.90
CA PRO A 166 -9.52 19.78 -17.63
C PRO A 166 -10.24 18.45 -17.40
N MET A 167 -9.52 17.40 -17.00
CA MET A 167 -10.10 16.11 -16.66
C MET A 167 -10.92 16.16 -15.37
N THR A 168 -10.50 17.00 -14.41
CA THR A 168 -11.24 17.27 -13.18
C THR A 168 -12.63 17.85 -13.49
N TYR A 169 -12.69 18.79 -14.44
CA TYR A 169 -13.95 19.39 -14.89
C TYR A 169 -14.89 18.36 -15.55
N ARG A 170 -14.35 17.45 -16.38
CA ARG A 170 -15.14 16.38 -17.00
C ARG A 170 -15.68 15.41 -15.97
N PHE A 171 -14.84 14.95 -15.04
CA PHE A 171 -15.28 14.08 -13.96
C PHE A 171 -16.38 14.72 -13.13
N TRP A 172 -16.19 15.97 -12.76
CA TRP A 172 -17.18 16.73 -12.00
C TRP A 172 -18.53 16.86 -12.73
N ASN A 173 -18.50 17.26 -14.00
CA ASN A 173 -19.71 17.36 -14.81
C ASN A 173 -20.40 16.01 -14.97
N PHE A 174 -19.64 14.94 -15.16
CA PHE A 174 -20.18 13.61 -15.26
C PHE A 174 -20.88 13.19 -13.96
N MET A 175 -20.25 13.40 -12.83
CA MET A 175 -20.81 13.07 -11.52
C MET A 175 -22.06 13.89 -11.18
N GLN A 176 -22.10 15.17 -11.53
CA GLN A 176 -23.27 16.01 -11.25
C GLN A 176 -24.49 15.69 -12.13
N LYS A 177 -24.29 15.38 -13.41
CA LYS A 177 -25.40 15.23 -14.37
C LYS A 177 -26.30 14.03 -14.09
N ASN A 178 -25.77 12.94 -13.63
CA ASN A 178 -26.48 11.67 -13.56
C ASN A 178 -26.85 11.24 -12.12
N GLY A 179 -26.75 12.16 -11.14
CA GLY A 179 -27.00 11.82 -9.73
C GLY A 179 -25.93 10.93 -9.16
N GLY A 180 -24.71 11.45 -8.98
CA GLY A 180 -23.52 10.92 -8.32
C GLY A 180 -23.32 9.39 -8.32
N GLU A 181 -24.18 8.65 -7.61
CA GLU A 181 -24.07 7.19 -7.48
C GLU A 181 -24.28 6.42 -8.80
N ARG A 182 -25.21 6.85 -9.66
CA ARG A 182 -25.42 6.21 -10.98
C ARG A 182 -24.23 6.41 -11.90
N SER A 183 -23.65 7.60 -11.88
CA SER A 183 -22.45 7.90 -12.65
C SER A 183 -21.26 7.10 -12.18
N ALA A 184 -21.05 7.00 -10.87
CA ALA A 184 -19.99 6.19 -10.27
C ALA A 184 -20.17 4.71 -10.64
N SER A 185 -21.38 4.16 -10.51
CA SER A 185 -21.67 2.76 -10.88
C SER A 185 -21.41 2.48 -12.36
N GLN A 186 -21.75 3.43 -13.23
CA GLN A 186 -21.52 3.32 -14.66
C GLN A 186 -20.03 3.30 -15.02
N MET A 187 -19.25 4.19 -14.41
CA MET A 187 -17.80 4.26 -14.59
C MET A 187 -17.10 3.03 -14.02
N LEU A 188 -17.59 2.51 -12.88
CA LEU A 188 -17.02 1.37 -12.17
C LEU A 188 -17.18 0.06 -12.95
N ARG A 189 -18.22 -0.07 -13.79
CA ARG A 189 -18.52 -1.32 -14.52
C ARG A 189 -17.32 -1.89 -15.28
N GLY A 190 -16.66 -1.09 -16.13
CA GLY A 190 -15.50 -1.55 -16.89
C GLY A 190 -14.29 -1.88 -16.00
N TYR A 191 -14.18 -1.24 -14.81
CA TYR A 191 -13.15 -1.64 -13.83
C TYR A 191 -13.47 -3.00 -13.21
N LEU A 192 -14.74 -3.31 -12.93
CA LEU A 192 -15.14 -4.63 -12.41
C LEU A 192 -14.82 -5.74 -13.41
N GLU A 193 -15.11 -5.53 -14.69
CA GLU A 193 -14.79 -6.49 -15.74
C GLU A 193 -13.26 -6.69 -15.89
N ALA A 194 -12.50 -5.60 -15.86
CA ALA A 194 -11.03 -5.66 -15.84
C ALA A 194 -10.49 -6.44 -14.63
N LEU A 195 -11.06 -6.20 -13.44
CA LEU A 195 -10.69 -6.90 -12.21
C LEU A 195 -11.02 -8.39 -12.25
N MET A 196 -12.17 -8.77 -12.85
CA MET A 196 -12.51 -10.19 -13.07
C MET A 196 -11.47 -10.88 -13.96
N SER A 197 -11.07 -10.24 -15.08
CA SER A 197 -10.02 -10.76 -15.94
C SER A 197 -8.67 -10.90 -15.24
N LEU A 198 -8.30 -9.95 -14.37
CA LEU A 198 -7.07 -10.04 -13.58
C LEU A 198 -7.13 -11.14 -12.51
N ALA A 199 -8.31 -11.43 -11.97
CA ALA A 199 -8.50 -12.54 -11.03
C ALA A 199 -8.38 -13.90 -11.74
N GLU A 200 -8.95 -14.04 -12.93
CA GLU A 200 -8.79 -15.24 -13.78
C GLU A 200 -7.31 -15.49 -14.12
N ASN A 201 -6.53 -14.44 -14.32
CA ASN A 201 -5.09 -14.52 -14.55
C ASN A 201 -4.26 -14.72 -13.26
N GLY A 202 -4.89 -14.86 -12.09
CA GLY A 202 -4.23 -15.13 -10.82
C GLY A 202 -3.45 -13.97 -10.20
N LEU A 203 -3.62 -12.72 -10.68
CA LEU A 203 -2.93 -11.56 -10.12
C LEU A 203 -3.57 -11.08 -8.82
N ILE A 204 -4.89 -11.23 -8.74
CA ILE A 204 -5.69 -10.81 -7.59
C ILE A 204 -6.71 -11.90 -7.23
N ARG A 205 -7.34 -11.75 -6.07
CA ARG A 205 -8.48 -12.56 -5.63
C ARG A 205 -9.55 -11.68 -4.99
N PHE A 206 -10.81 -12.06 -5.13
CA PHE A 206 -11.91 -11.43 -4.42
C PHE A 206 -12.12 -12.09 -3.05
N SER A 207 -12.38 -11.29 -2.02
CA SER A 207 -12.69 -11.72 -0.66
C SER A 207 -13.66 -10.74 -0.02
N ASP A 208 -14.89 -11.17 0.26
CA ASP A 208 -15.94 -10.38 0.95
C ASP A 208 -16.17 -8.97 0.36
N GLY A 209 -16.19 -8.88 -0.98
CA GLY A 209 -16.38 -7.60 -1.70
C GLY A 209 -15.14 -6.72 -1.78
N TYR A 210 -13.98 -7.22 -1.34
CA TYR A 210 -12.68 -6.60 -1.49
C TYR A 210 -11.80 -7.36 -2.45
N ILE A 211 -10.78 -6.70 -2.95
CA ILE A 211 -9.73 -7.24 -3.80
C ILE A 211 -8.48 -7.37 -2.95
N ARG A 212 -7.80 -8.52 -3.08
CA ARG A 212 -6.48 -8.76 -2.50
C ARG A 212 -5.51 -9.18 -3.58
N MET A 213 -4.29 -8.69 -3.53
CA MET A 213 -3.20 -9.13 -4.41
C MET A 213 -2.75 -10.54 -4.01
N THR A 214 -2.34 -11.36 -4.99
CA THR A 214 -1.80 -12.70 -4.72
C THR A 214 -0.33 -12.59 -4.28
N GLU A 215 0.14 -13.57 -3.50
CA GLU A 215 1.54 -13.60 -3.05
C GLU A 215 2.49 -13.74 -4.24
N GLU A 216 2.10 -14.50 -5.25
CA GLU A 216 2.85 -14.71 -6.49
C GLU A 216 3.01 -13.41 -7.28
N PHE A 217 1.94 -12.61 -7.40
CA PHE A 217 2.00 -11.31 -8.06
C PHE A 217 2.95 -10.36 -7.32
N ILE A 218 2.80 -10.22 -5.99
CA ILE A 218 3.66 -9.36 -5.17
C ILE A 218 5.13 -9.81 -5.27
N ALA A 219 5.40 -11.11 -5.19
CA ALA A 219 6.74 -11.67 -5.32
C ALA A 219 7.35 -11.40 -6.69
N SER A 220 6.55 -11.46 -7.77
CA SER A 220 7.01 -11.16 -9.13
C SER A 220 7.50 -9.72 -9.26
N ILE A 221 6.80 -8.76 -8.65
CA ILE A 221 7.19 -7.34 -8.67
C ILE A 221 8.46 -7.12 -7.85
N HIS A 222 8.59 -7.75 -6.67
CA HIS A 222 9.81 -7.66 -5.86
C HIS A 222 11.05 -8.18 -6.59
N ASN A 223 10.92 -9.28 -7.36
CA ASN A 223 12.00 -9.85 -8.15
C ASN A 223 12.37 -8.98 -9.37
N GLN A 224 11.43 -8.17 -9.88
CA GLN A 224 11.66 -7.27 -11.00
C GLN A 224 12.26 -5.91 -10.59
N ARG A 225 12.46 -5.64 -9.30
CA ARG A 225 13.02 -4.37 -8.79
C ARG A 225 14.32 -3.94 -9.48
N THR A 226 15.10 -4.87 -10.00
CA THR A 226 16.30 -4.59 -10.78
C THR A 226 16.02 -4.05 -12.20
N ARG A 227 14.78 -4.11 -12.71
CA ARG A 227 14.37 -3.61 -14.03
C ARG A 227 13.66 -2.24 -13.99
N LEU A 228 13.47 -1.65 -12.81
CA LEU A 228 12.69 -0.43 -12.58
C LEU A 228 13.24 0.89 -13.14
N VAL A 229 14.33 0.86 -13.87
CA VAL A 229 14.84 2.03 -14.63
C VAL A 229 13.84 2.50 -15.71
N ASN A 230 12.82 1.70 -16.04
CA ASN A 230 11.87 2.04 -17.09
C ASN A 230 10.64 2.83 -16.61
N LEU A 231 10.27 2.81 -15.34
CA LEU A 231 9.12 3.58 -14.80
C LEU A 231 9.36 5.09 -14.78
N SER A 232 10.62 5.54 -14.66
CA SER A 232 10.97 6.96 -14.73
C SER A 232 10.81 7.56 -16.14
N LYS A 233 10.61 6.76 -17.17
CA LYS A 233 10.47 7.22 -18.56
C LYS A 233 9.03 7.54 -18.98
N THR A 234 8.04 7.06 -18.24
CA THR A 234 6.63 7.26 -18.59
C THR A 234 6.11 8.64 -18.19
N VAL A 235 6.54 9.16 -17.04
CA VAL A 235 6.07 10.45 -16.50
C VAL A 235 6.38 11.65 -17.42
N PRO A 236 7.60 11.83 -17.98
CA PRO A 236 7.87 12.97 -18.86
C PRO A 236 7.16 12.88 -20.22
N ARG A 237 6.94 11.67 -20.76
CA ARG A 237 6.22 11.46 -22.02
C ARG A 237 4.74 11.80 -21.91
N THR A 238 4.09 11.39 -20.85
CA THR A 238 2.68 11.67 -20.60
C THR A 238 2.42 13.17 -20.47
N LEU A 239 3.31 13.91 -19.79
CA LEU A 239 3.24 15.37 -19.70
C LEU A 239 3.38 16.05 -21.06
N PHE A 240 4.31 15.61 -21.88
CA PHE A 240 4.60 16.26 -23.17
C PHE A 240 3.50 16.00 -24.21
N THR A 241 2.97 14.78 -24.29
CA THR A 241 1.90 14.42 -25.22
C THR A 241 0.54 14.97 -24.80
N SER A 242 0.26 15.03 -23.48
CA SER A 242 -0.96 15.68 -22.97
C SER A 242 -0.95 17.19 -23.28
N LEU A 243 0.19 17.86 -23.14
CA LEU A 243 0.35 19.25 -23.53
C LEU A 243 0.09 19.46 -25.04
N LEU A 244 0.66 18.62 -25.90
CA LEU A 244 0.48 18.72 -27.35
C LEU A 244 -0.92 18.42 -27.83
N SER A 245 -1.65 17.50 -27.19
CA SER A 245 -3.04 17.18 -27.55
C SER A 245 -4.06 18.22 -27.05
N VAL A 246 -3.69 18.98 -26.04
CA VAL A 246 -4.53 20.01 -25.42
C VAL A 246 -4.28 21.40 -25.96
N LEU A 247 -3.05 21.67 -26.43
CA LEU A 247 -2.68 22.99 -26.98
C LEU A 247 -3.68 23.50 -28.04
N PRO A 248 -4.14 22.71 -29.05
CA PRO A 248 -5.14 23.17 -30.00
C PRO A 248 -6.47 23.51 -29.33
N LYS A 249 -6.94 22.71 -28.36
CA LYS A 249 -8.19 22.95 -27.62
C LYS A 249 -8.09 24.16 -26.70
N VAL A 250 -6.96 24.34 -26.03
CA VAL A 250 -6.70 25.52 -25.18
C VAL A 250 -6.61 26.78 -26.02
N LEU A 251 -5.95 26.73 -27.16
CA LEU A 251 -5.87 27.85 -28.10
C LEU A 251 -7.24 28.19 -28.68
N ASP A 252 -8.07 27.18 -28.98
CA ASP A 252 -9.44 27.38 -29.50
C ASP A 252 -10.36 27.96 -28.42
N ILE A 253 -10.27 27.49 -27.18
CA ILE A 253 -10.99 28.04 -26.01
C ILE A 253 -10.52 29.48 -25.71
N LEU A 254 -9.22 29.76 -25.83
CA LEU A 254 -8.64 31.08 -25.61
C LEU A 254 -9.02 32.08 -26.70
N SER A 255 -9.22 31.60 -27.93
CA SER A 255 -9.61 32.45 -29.05
C SER A 255 -11.11 32.84 -29.07
N GLN A 256 -11.99 32.05 -28.46
CA GLN A 256 -13.44 32.20 -28.59
C GLN A 256 -14.16 32.88 -27.43
N ASN A 257 -13.59 32.93 -26.19
CA ASN A 257 -14.31 33.60 -25.08
C ASN A 257 -13.47 33.96 -23.86
N ARG A 258 -13.29 35.26 -23.59
CA ARG A 258 -12.73 35.75 -22.32
C ARG A 258 -13.57 35.35 -21.10
N GLU A 259 -14.88 35.23 -21.22
CA GLU A 259 -15.78 34.82 -20.14
C GLU A 259 -15.60 33.33 -19.76
N SER A 260 -15.23 32.47 -20.72
CA SER A 260 -14.96 31.06 -20.47
C SER A 260 -13.69 30.86 -19.62
N LEU A 261 -12.68 31.72 -19.76
CA LEU A 261 -11.46 31.70 -18.94
C LEU A 261 -11.74 32.03 -17.47
N VAL A 262 -12.57 33.02 -17.21
CA VAL A 262 -12.94 33.42 -15.83
C VAL A 262 -13.82 32.35 -15.18
N SER A 263 -14.71 31.75 -15.93
CA SER A 263 -15.52 30.62 -15.45
C SER A 263 -14.66 29.38 -15.20
N PHE A 264 -13.66 29.11 -16.03
CA PHE A 264 -12.70 28.01 -15.87
C PHE A 264 -11.82 28.17 -14.62
N GLN A 265 -11.30 29.36 -14.34
CA GLN A 265 -10.57 29.65 -13.11
C GLN A 265 -11.43 29.46 -11.85
N ARG A 266 -12.66 29.95 -11.85
CA ARG A 266 -13.61 29.75 -10.72
C ARG A 266 -13.98 28.28 -10.51
N ILE A 267 -14.02 27.50 -11.58
CA ILE A 267 -14.30 26.06 -11.52
C ILE A 267 -13.08 25.29 -10.99
N LEU A 268 -11.87 25.66 -11.40
CA LEU A 268 -10.62 25.10 -10.84
C LEU A 268 -10.54 25.31 -9.34
N GLU A 269 -10.74 26.53 -8.87
CA GLU A 269 -10.72 26.88 -7.44
C GLU A 269 -11.80 26.11 -6.64
N ARG A 270 -13.00 25.94 -7.20
CA ARG A 270 -14.07 25.15 -6.59
C ARG A 270 -13.84 23.64 -6.66
N SER A 271 -13.18 23.15 -7.69
CA SER A 271 -12.88 21.74 -7.85
C SER A 271 -11.75 21.28 -6.92
N GLU A 272 -10.73 22.10 -6.71
CA GLU A 272 -9.66 21.79 -5.75
C GLU A 272 -10.20 21.66 -4.31
N MET A 273 -11.12 22.54 -3.88
CA MET A 273 -11.73 22.46 -2.56
C MET A 273 -12.66 21.24 -2.36
N ARG A 274 -13.30 20.73 -3.41
CA ARG A 274 -14.22 19.58 -3.31
C ARG A 274 -13.58 18.24 -3.62
N PHE A 275 -12.50 18.21 -4.41
CA PHE A 275 -11.74 16.99 -4.70
C PHE A 275 -11.00 16.46 -3.47
N GLN A 276 -10.85 17.26 -2.41
CA GLN A 276 -10.34 16.80 -1.11
C GLN A 276 -11.29 15.82 -0.39
N ALA A 277 -12.54 15.68 -0.83
CA ALA A 277 -13.51 14.78 -0.19
C ALA A 277 -13.40 13.31 -0.65
N GLU A 278 -12.87 13.05 -1.85
CA GLU A 278 -12.76 11.71 -2.44
C GLU A 278 -11.29 11.31 -2.55
N VAL A 279 -10.67 11.01 -1.42
CA VAL A 279 -9.29 10.54 -1.34
C VAL A 279 -9.28 9.04 -1.66
N PRO A 280 -8.57 8.56 -2.71
CA PRO A 280 -8.55 7.15 -3.08
C PRO A 280 -8.19 6.22 -1.92
N GLU A 281 -7.30 6.65 -1.02
CA GLU A 281 -6.89 5.91 0.17
C GLU A 281 -8.06 5.61 1.15
N ASN A 282 -9.24 6.24 0.98
CA ASN A 282 -10.47 5.86 1.70
C ASN A 282 -10.98 4.46 1.29
N TYR A 283 -10.57 3.98 0.13
CA TYR A 283 -10.97 2.69 -0.45
C TYR A 283 -9.88 1.62 -0.35
N LEU A 284 -8.78 1.94 0.33
CA LEU A 284 -7.66 1.04 0.63
C LEU A 284 -7.60 0.79 2.12
N TYR A 285 -7.74 -0.47 2.55
CA TYR A 285 -7.93 -0.81 3.95
C TYR A 285 -6.81 -1.70 4.48
N VAL A 286 -6.51 -1.51 5.77
CA VAL A 286 -5.62 -2.36 6.57
C VAL A 286 -6.46 -3.10 7.61
N PRO A 287 -6.32 -4.43 7.77
CA PRO A 287 -7.04 -5.17 8.80
C PRO A 287 -6.48 -4.83 10.18
N THR A 288 -7.38 -4.77 11.17
CA THR A 288 -7.05 -4.60 12.59
C THR A 288 -8.00 -5.44 13.44
N ALA A 289 -7.71 -5.55 14.73
CA ALA A 289 -8.61 -6.24 15.65
C ALA A 289 -9.98 -5.54 15.79
N SER A 290 -10.07 -4.26 15.44
CA SER A 290 -11.32 -3.48 15.44
C SER A 290 -12.02 -3.48 14.08
N GLY A 291 -11.51 -4.22 13.08
CA GLY A 291 -12.04 -4.28 11.72
C GLY A 291 -11.10 -3.64 10.69
N LEU A 292 -11.63 -3.39 9.50
CA LEU A 292 -10.88 -2.78 8.40
C LEU A 292 -10.81 -1.26 8.57
N ILE A 293 -9.61 -0.69 8.56
CA ILE A 293 -9.37 0.74 8.72
C ILE A 293 -8.84 1.32 7.41
N PRO A 294 -9.48 2.40 6.87
CA PRO A 294 -9.00 3.06 5.66
C PRO A 294 -7.58 3.64 5.85
N LEU A 295 -6.74 3.55 4.83
CA LEU A 295 -5.39 4.09 4.84
C LEU A 295 -5.37 5.62 4.95
N ALA A 296 -6.43 6.30 4.50
CA ALA A 296 -6.61 7.75 4.65
C ALA A 296 -6.95 8.21 6.07
N ASN A 297 -7.04 7.27 7.04
CA ASN A 297 -7.41 7.63 8.41
C ASN A 297 -6.39 8.58 9.05
N LYS A 298 -6.90 9.68 9.62
CA LYS A 298 -6.10 10.77 10.23
C LYS A 298 -6.33 10.91 11.74
N MET A 299 -6.88 9.87 12.39
CA MET A 299 -7.20 9.90 13.80
C MET A 299 -5.94 10.16 14.65
N GLY A 300 -6.04 11.10 15.58
CA GLY A 300 -4.99 11.42 16.54
C GLY A 300 -5.15 10.66 17.86
N ILE A 301 -4.16 10.81 18.75
CA ILE A 301 -4.13 10.12 20.05
C ILE A 301 -5.34 10.49 20.91
N GLU A 302 -5.63 11.78 21.05
CA GLU A 302 -6.78 12.25 21.85
C GLU A 302 -8.12 11.85 21.23
N GLU A 303 -8.23 11.94 19.91
CA GLU A 303 -9.43 11.56 19.19
C GLU A 303 -9.71 10.05 19.32
N PHE A 304 -8.68 9.21 19.20
CA PHE A 304 -8.78 7.78 19.43
C PHE A 304 -9.22 7.48 20.86
N ALA A 305 -8.58 8.11 21.84
CA ALA A 305 -8.93 7.92 23.24
C ALA A 305 -10.40 8.27 23.51
N ARG A 306 -10.91 9.35 22.94
CA ARG A 306 -12.30 9.80 23.13
C ARG A 306 -13.32 8.97 22.34
N LYS A 307 -13.03 8.60 21.09
CA LYS A 307 -14.00 7.92 20.21
C LYS A 307 -14.01 6.41 20.36
N VAL A 308 -12.87 5.80 20.67
CA VAL A 308 -12.71 4.34 20.65
C VAL A 308 -12.66 3.76 22.07
N LEU A 309 -11.98 4.44 23.00
CA LEU A 309 -11.80 3.93 24.35
C LEU A 309 -12.81 4.49 25.35
N ALA A 310 -13.19 5.76 25.23
CA ALA A 310 -14.11 6.43 26.14
C ALA A 310 -15.50 6.53 25.52
N THR A 311 -16.36 5.54 25.74
CA THR A 311 -17.77 5.58 25.32
C THR A 311 -18.60 6.57 26.15
N ASP A 312 -18.13 6.94 27.34
CA ASP A 312 -18.77 7.94 28.20
C ASP A 312 -17.99 9.26 28.21
N LYS A 313 -18.72 10.40 28.15
CA LYS A 313 -18.16 11.76 28.19
C LYS A 313 -17.38 12.07 29.48
N ASN A 314 -17.65 11.33 30.57
CA ASN A 314 -17.03 11.51 31.88
C ASN A 314 -15.81 10.61 32.13
N ALA A 315 -15.40 9.77 31.15
CA ALA A 315 -14.23 8.90 31.29
C ALA A 315 -12.96 9.72 31.51
N LYS A 316 -12.20 9.39 32.55
CA LYS A 316 -10.88 10.00 32.78
C LYS A 316 -9.88 9.38 31.82
N ILE A 317 -9.31 10.21 30.95
CA ILE A 317 -8.27 9.80 29.99
C ILE A 317 -6.94 10.38 30.47
N SER A 318 -5.92 9.55 30.56
CA SER A 318 -4.53 10.01 30.74
C SER A 318 -3.65 9.48 29.60
N VAL A 319 -2.78 10.34 29.11
CA VAL A 319 -1.77 10.00 28.09
C VAL A 319 -0.41 10.25 28.71
N GLU A 320 0.36 9.19 28.89
CA GLU A 320 1.68 9.20 29.48
C GLU A 320 2.73 8.86 28.41
N ALA A 321 3.79 9.65 28.28
CA ALA A 321 4.91 9.32 27.41
C ALA A 321 5.80 8.27 28.12
N LEU A 322 5.89 7.08 27.53
CA LEU A 322 6.78 6.01 28.06
C LEU A 322 8.25 6.20 27.63
N GLY A 323 8.52 7.21 26.81
CA GLY A 323 9.82 7.44 26.23
C GLY A 323 10.02 6.61 24.94
N GLY A 324 11.24 6.66 24.42
CA GLY A 324 11.67 5.94 23.21
C GLY A 324 12.74 6.73 22.50
N ILE A 325 13.82 6.05 22.10
CA ILE A 325 14.94 6.73 21.43
C ILE A 325 14.64 6.91 19.95
N LEU A 326 13.98 5.93 19.34
CA LEU A 326 13.72 5.85 17.90
C LEU A 326 12.29 6.28 17.51
N ASN A 327 11.34 6.04 18.42
CA ASN A 327 9.92 6.35 18.29
C ASN A 327 9.43 7.06 19.55
N ASP A 328 8.35 7.82 19.43
CA ASP A 328 7.62 8.21 20.62
C ASP A 328 6.63 7.10 20.98
N VAL A 329 6.69 6.63 22.20
CA VAL A 329 5.77 5.62 22.73
C VAL A 329 4.94 6.26 23.82
N TYR A 330 3.62 6.13 23.71
CA TYR A 330 2.65 6.66 24.68
C TYR A 330 1.80 5.53 25.25
N LEU A 331 1.44 5.65 26.52
CA LEU A 331 0.44 4.82 27.17
C LEU A 331 -0.83 5.65 27.39
N ILE A 332 -1.92 5.20 26.78
CA ILE A 332 -3.25 5.74 27.04
C ILE A 332 -3.87 4.87 28.13
N ARG A 333 -4.37 5.50 29.18
CA ARG A 333 -5.18 4.84 30.22
C ARG A 333 -6.54 5.50 30.25
N THR A 334 -7.59 4.68 30.23
CA THR A 334 -8.96 5.12 30.41
C THR A 334 -9.59 4.35 31.57
N LEU A 335 -10.28 5.06 32.44
CA LEU A 335 -11.01 4.46 33.54
C LEU A 335 -12.51 4.56 33.26
N MET A 336 -13.15 3.40 33.02
CA MET A 336 -14.60 3.26 32.83
C MET A 336 -15.16 2.21 33.78
N ASP A 337 -16.19 2.56 34.52
CA ASP A 337 -16.90 1.64 35.46
C ASP A 337 -15.95 0.85 36.39
N GLY A 338 -14.90 1.50 36.87
CA GLY A 338 -13.87 0.89 37.70
C GLY A 338 -12.90 -0.06 36.98
N LYS A 339 -13.03 -0.22 35.66
CA LYS A 339 -12.09 -1.01 34.83
C LYS A 339 -11.13 -0.08 34.12
N GLU A 340 -9.83 -0.32 34.31
CA GLU A 340 -8.76 0.38 33.61
C GLU A 340 -8.48 -0.31 32.26
N GLN A 341 -8.61 0.43 31.16
CA GLN A 341 -8.13 0.00 29.85
C GLN A 341 -6.82 0.70 29.51
N LYS A 342 -5.89 -0.05 28.95
CA LYS A 342 -4.55 0.42 28.57
C LYS A 342 -4.31 0.15 27.11
N VAL A 343 -3.83 1.17 26.39
CA VAL A 343 -3.44 1.07 24.97
C VAL A 343 -2.07 1.70 24.79
N VAL A 344 -1.20 1.03 24.06
CA VAL A 344 0.10 1.55 23.66
C VAL A 344 -0.04 2.22 22.30
N VAL A 345 0.48 3.42 22.18
CA VAL A 345 0.55 4.15 20.91
C VAL A 345 2.01 4.37 20.55
N LYS A 346 2.38 3.95 19.34
CA LYS A 346 3.72 4.10 18.80
C LYS A 346 3.68 5.10 17.66
N ARG A 347 4.49 6.16 17.73
CA ARG A 347 4.63 7.18 16.69
C ARG A 347 5.97 7.02 16.01
N PHE A 348 5.96 6.74 14.71
CA PHE A 348 7.16 6.49 13.92
C PHE A 348 7.75 7.79 13.37
N LYS A 349 8.99 8.09 13.76
CA LYS A 349 9.76 9.23 13.27
C LYS A 349 10.75 8.81 12.18
N ASP A 350 11.07 9.73 11.28
CA ASP A 350 12.19 9.51 10.37
C ASP A 350 13.52 9.64 11.14
N TRP A 351 14.46 8.75 10.88
CA TRP A 351 15.79 8.81 11.49
C TRP A 351 16.65 9.85 10.76
N SER A 352 16.21 11.11 10.76
CA SER A 352 16.88 12.19 10.05
C SER A 352 18.05 12.81 10.81
N SER A 353 18.30 12.42 12.07
CA SER A 353 19.33 13.05 12.89
C SER A 353 20.64 12.28 12.87
N PHE A 354 21.74 13.02 12.76
CA PHE A 354 23.15 12.63 12.76
C PHE A 354 23.58 11.67 13.89
N LYS A 355 22.75 11.49 14.92
CA LYS A 355 23.01 10.63 16.08
C LYS A 355 23.09 9.13 15.75
N TRP A 356 22.53 8.71 14.61
CA TRP A 356 22.44 7.30 14.20
C TRP A 356 23.45 6.92 13.12
N PHE A 357 24.15 7.90 12.56
CA PHE A 357 25.17 7.70 11.54
C PHE A 357 26.26 6.70 11.99
N PRO A 358 26.74 6.72 13.24
CA PRO A 358 27.74 5.74 13.70
C PRO A 358 27.20 4.31 13.70
N LEU A 359 25.94 4.06 14.11
CA LEU A 359 25.35 2.72 14.17
C LEU A 359 25.07 2.15 12.76
N THR A 360 24.59 2.98 11.85
CA THR A 360 24.42 2.60 10.44
C THR A 360 25.76 2.34 9.77
N LEU A 361 26.76 3.17 10.03
CA LEU A 361 28.12 2.98 9.49
C LEU A 361 28.76 1.68 10.01
N TRP A 362 28.56 1.39 11.30
CA TRP A 362 29.09 0.19 11.95
C TRP A 362 28.42 -1.10 11.46
N SER A 363 27.16 -1.04 11.09
CA SER A 363 26.40 -2.17 10.55
C SER A 363 26.52 -2.33 9.02
N ILE A 364 27.29 -1.47 8.33
CA ILE A 364 27.53 -1.57 6.89
C ILE A 364 28.06 -2.97 6.54
N GLY A 365 27.38 -3.61 5.59
CA GLY A 365 27.69 -4.97 5.14
C GLY A 365 27.10 -6.09 6.02
N THR A 366 26.45 -5.76 7.14
CA THR A 366 25.76 -6.74 8.00
C THR A 366 24.27 -6.74 7.74
N ARG A 367 23.64 -5.54 7.74
CA ARG A 367 22.19 -5.40 7.55
C ARG A 367 21.81 -3.98 7.11
N THR A 368 20.70 -3.85 6.36
CA THR A 368 20.05 -2.57 6.05
C THR A 368 18.86 -2.35 6.98
N PHE A 369 18.87 -1.25 7.72
CA PHE A 369 17.76 -0.87 8.61
C PHE A 369 16.72 -0.01 7.89
N ALA A 370 15.45 -0.17 8.27
CA ALA A 370 14.40 0.75 7.83
C ALA A 370 14.55 2.08 8.58
N VAL A 371 14.82 3.15 7.86
CA VAL A 371 15.11 4.49 8.39
C VAL A 371 13.88 5.39 8.37
N LEU A 372 13.05 5.27 7.31
CA LEU A 372 11.86 6.09 7.12
C LEU A 372 10.74 5.65 8.05
N GLY A 373 10.11 6.59 8.76
CA GLY A 373 9.02 6.30 9.69
C GLY A 373 7.82 5.63 9.01
N ARG A 374 7.52 5.96 7.76
CA ARG A 374 6.47 5.30 6.96
C ARG A 374 6.77 3.81 6.72
N SER A 375 7.99 3.49 6.29
CA SER A 375 8.41 2.10 6.05
C SER A 375 8.45 1.27 7.33
N ARG A 376 8.80 1.89 8.46
CA ARG A 376 8.81 1.25 9.78
C ARG A 376 7.39 0.95 10.28
N LEU A 377 6.46 1.92 10.13
CA LEU A 377 5.04 1.71 10.43
C LEU A 377 4.46 0.58 9.57
N GLU A 378 4.78 0.57 8.29
CA GLU A 378 4.34 -0.44 7.34
C GLU A 378 4.77 -1.85 7.78
N ARG A 379 6.06 -2.04 8.08
CA ARG A 379 6.61 -3.33 8.55
C ARG A 379 5.97 -3.77 9.87
N GLU A 380 5.81 -2.84 10.82
CA GLU A 380 5.13 -3.11 12.09
C GLU A 380 3.72 -3.65 11.86
N CYS A 381 2.90 -2.96 11.04
CA CYS A 381 1.53 -3.36 10.78
C CYS A 381 1.45 -4.69 10.01
N ALA A 382 2.23 -4.83 8.94
CA ALA A 382 2.19 -6.02 8.07
C ALA A 382 2.62 -7.28 8.83
N THR A 383 3.75 -7.23 9.52
CA THR A 383 4.27 -8.40 10.24
C THR A 383 3.42 -8.74 11.45
N ASN A 384 2.96 -7.73 12.21
CA ASN A 384 2.06 -7.95 13.33
C ASN A 384 0.77 -8.68 12.86
N GLN A 385 0.11 -8.16 11.84
CA GLN A 385 -1.13 -8.73 11.32
C GLN A 385 -0.93 -10.12 10.74
N PHE A 386 0.15 -10.34 9.99
CA PHE A 386 0.49 -11.66 9.46
C PHE A 386 0.71 -12.68 10.59
N LEU A 387 1.52 -12.36 11.59
CA LEU A 387 1.77 -13.25 12.72
C LEU A 387 0.52 -13.50 13.54
N TYR A 388 -0.31 -12.48 13.76
CA TYR A 388 -1.61 -12.62 14.42
C TYR A 388 -2.51 -13.60 13.66
N SER A 389 -2.62 -13.48 12.34
CA SER A 389 -3.41 -14.39 11.49
C SER A 389 -2.91 -15.85 11.51
N LYS A 390 -1.61 -16.05 11.81
CA LYS A 390 -1.00 -17.38 11.98
C LYS A 390 -1.07 -17.91 13.41
N GLY A 391 -1.80 -17.24 14.32
CA GLY A 391 -2.03 -17.66 15.71
C GLY A 391 -0.87 -17.37 16.67
N PHE A 392 0.06 -16.48 16.29
CA PHE A 392 1.10 -16.04 17.22
C PHE A 392 0.55 -15.05 18.25
N SER A 393 1.08 -15.12 19.46
CA SER A 393 0.82 -14.09 20.47
C SER A 393 1.66 -12.87 20.12
N VAL A 394 1.00 -11.86 19.61
CA VAL A 394 1.50 -10.52 19.32
C VAL A 394 0.48 -9.51 19.86
N PRO A 395 0.85 -8.27 20.18
CA PRO A 395 -0.11 -7.25 20.59
C PRO A 395 -1.16 -7.05 19.49
N LYS A 396 -2.44 -7.05 19.84
CA LYS A 396 -3.50 -6.79 18.86
C LYS A 396 -3.34 -5.38 18.30
N LEU A 397 -3.38 -5.27 16.99
CA LEU A 397 -3.42 -3.98 16.30
C LEU A 397 -4.85 -3.44 16.41
N LEU A 398 -5.04 -2.34 17.16
CA LEU A 398 -6.36 -1.76 17.43
C LEU A 398 -6.73 -0.71 16.38
N HIS A 399 -5.76 0.13 16.00
CA HIS A 399 -5.98 1.19 15.03
C HIS A 399 -4.67 1.63 14.38
N VAL A 400 -4.76 2.17 13.15
CA VAL A 400 -3.62 2.72 12.41
C VAL A 400 -4.01 4.08 11.85
N SER A 401 -3.13 5.07 11.99
CA SER A 401 -3.24 6.38 11.36
C SER A 401 -1.97 6.67 10.56
N PRO A 402 -1.93 6.27 9.28
CA PRO A 402 -0.71 6.36 8.46
C PRO A 402 -0.23 7.78 8.25
N ASP A 403 -1.14 8.73 8.07
CA ASP A 403 -0.83 10.16 7.90
C ASP A 403 -0.07 10.73 9.10
N LYS A 404 -0.50 10.37 10.32
CA LYS A 404 0.16 10.78 11.58
C LYS A 404 1.26 9.83 12.02
N ARG A 405 1.47 8.74 11.27
CA ARG A 405 2.42 7.67 11.56
C ARG A 405 2.22 7.07 12.95
N LEU A 406 0.95 6.85 13.33
CA LEU A 406 0.55 6.29 14.61
C LEU A 406 0.03 4.87 14.45
N VAL A 407 0.44 4.01 15.37
CA VAL A 407 -0.10 2.65 15.54
C VAL A 407 -0.57 2.50 16.97
N PHE A 408 -1.81 2.03 17.15
CA PHE A 408 -2.45 1.80 18.43
C PHE A 408 -2.54 0.30 18.67
N MET A 409 -1.97 -0.16 19.77
CA MET A 409 -1.82 -1.59 20.06
C MET A 409 -2.27 -1.93 21.48
N GLU A 410 -2.64 -3.17 21.66
CA GLU A 410 -2.92 -3.76 22.96
C GLU A 410 -1.73 -3.59 23.90
N TYR A 411 -2.00 -3.19 25.15
CA TYR A 411 -1.00 -3.19 26.20
C TYR A 411 -0.81 -4.60 26.76
N ILE A 412 0.39 -5.15 26.65
CA ILE A 412 0.72 -6.47 27.19
C ILE A 412 1.25 -6.32 28.61
N GLU A 413 0.49 -6.83 29.56
CA GLU A 413 0.90 -6.85 30.97
C GLU A 413 1.77 -8.07 31.26
N GLY A 414 3.01 -7.84 31.69
CA GLY A 414 3.95 -8.92 31.92
C GLY A 414 5.36 -8.44 32.24
N LYS A 415 6.32 -9.34 32.07
CA LYS A 415 7.75 -9.07 32.21
C LYS A 415 8.44 -9.32 30.88
N ASN A 416 9.42 -8.49 30.52
CA ASN A 416 10.23 -8.77 29.35
C ASN A 416 11.26 -9.90 29.61
N ALA A 417 11.77 -10.49 28.53
CA ALA A 417 12.74 -11.58 28.62
C ALA A 417 14.07 -11.14 29.28
N SER A 418 14.47 -9.87 29.14
CA SER A 418 15.65 -9.30 29.85
C SER A 418 15.51 -9.45 31.36
N THR A 419 14.31 -9.14 31.90
CA THR A 419 14.04 -9.35 33.35
C THR A 419 14.17 -10.81 33.74
N VAL A 420 13.69 -11.75 32.91
CA VAL A 420 13.80 -13.20 33.20
C VAL A 420 15.27 -13.64 33.18
N ILE A 421 16.06 -13.18 32.21
CA ILE A 421 17.49 -13.48 32.10
C ILE A 421 18.24 -12.93 33.30
N LYS A 422 18.00 -11.68 33.72
CA LYS A 422 18.60 -11.07 34.93
C LYS A 422 18.24 -11.84 36.22
N GLN A 423 16.98 -12.29 36.31
CA GLN A 423 16.54 -13.11 37.46
C GLN A 423 17.23 -14.47 37.48
N PHE A 424 17.46 -15.11 36.32
CA PHE A 424 18.24 -16.34 36.23
C PHE A 424 19.70 -16.13 36.67
N ALA A 425 20.34 -15.06 36.21
CA ALA A 425 21.72 -14.78 36.51
C ALA A 425 21.99 -14.49 38.01
N SER A 426 21.04 -13.84 38.68
CA SER A 426 21.21 -13.40 40.09
C SER A 426 20.86 -14.47 41.15
N ARG A 427 20.17 -15.57 40.76
CA ARG A 427 19.71 -16.58 41.73
C ARG A 427 20.71 -17.68 41.99
N LYS A 428 20.84 -18.08 43.29
CA LYS A 428 21.73 -19.18 43.72
C LYS A 428 21.04 -20.57 43.77
N SER A 429 19.71 -20.67 43.62
CA SER A 429 18.92 -21.89 43.85
C SER A 429 18.56 -22.68 42.60
N SER A 430 18.65 -24.02 42.63
CA SER A 430 18.54 -24.93 41.47
C SER A 430 17.12 -25.15 40.89
N VAL A 431 16.08 -25.13 41.73
CA VAL A 431 14.71 -25.49 41.29
C VAL A 431 14.00 -24.36 40.49
N LYS A 432 14.21 -23.09 40.88
CA LYS A 432 13.63 -21.95 40.18
C LYS A 432 14.38 -21.62 38.87
N THR A 433 15.64 -21.99 38.73
CA THR A 433 16.44 -21.85 37.53
C THR A 433 15.93 -22.65 36.34
N LYS A 434 15.26 -23.79 36.57
CA LYS A 434 14.67 -24.62 35.51
C LYS A 434 13.51 -23.92 34.80
N LYS A 435 12.74 -23.10 35.53
CA LYS A 435 11.60 -22.36 34.97
C LYS A 435 12.04 -21.27 33.99
N GLU A 436 13.07 -20.50 34.35
CA GLU A 436 13.62 -19.44 33.50
C GLU A 436 14.23 -20.01 32.21
N LEU A 437 15.01 -21.10 32.32
CA LEU A 437 15.54 -21.80 31.13
C LEU A 437 14.45 -22.35 30.22
N THR A 438 13.36 -22.88 30.78
CA THR A 438 12.21 -23.30 30.00
C THR A 438 11.57 -22.14 29.21
N ILE A 439 11.49 -20.95 29.82
CA ILE A 439 10.98 -19.75 29.13
C ILE A 439 11.93 -19.37 27.98
N ILE A 440 13.25 -19.39 28.22
CA ILE A 440 14.26 -19.07 27.20
C ILE A 440 14.18 -20.07 26.03
N ALA A 441 14.04 -21.37 26.32
CA ALA A 441 13.84 -22.39 25.27
C ALA A 441 12.57 -22.15 24.46
N ARG A 442 11.46 -21.76 25.11
CA ARG A 442 10.20 -21.41 24.43
C ARG A 442 10.33 -20.16 23.56
N ILE A 443 11.18 -19.19 23.93
CA ILE A 443 11.50 -18.03 23.09
C ILE A 443 12.20 -18.50 21.82
N GLY A 444 13.26 -19.31 21.94
CA GLY A 444 13.96 -19.91 20.79
C GLY A 444 13.00 -20.67 19.88
N TRP A 445 12.12 -21.49 20.46
CA TRP A 445 11.07 -22.22 19.74
C TRP A 445 10.15 -21.28 18.94
N LYS A 446 9.72 -20.17 19.56
CA LYS A 446 8.80 -19.22 18.92
C LYS A 446 9.45 -18.47 17.77
N ILE A 447 10.71 -18.03 17.94
CA ILE A 447 11.50 -17.38 16.86
C ILE A 447 11.72 -18.35 15.70
N ALA A 448 12.02 -19.64 15.97
CA ALA A 448 12.14 -20.64 14.91
C ALA A 448 10.85 -20.80 14.12
N LYS A 449 9.69 -20.84 14.78
CA LYS A 449 8.39 -20.90 14.09
C LYS A 449 8.12 -19.71 13.20
N VAL A 450 8.52 -18.49 13.60
CA VAL A 450 8.46 -17.31 12.73
C VAL A 450 9.41 -17.47 11.53
N HIS A 451 10.61 -17.97 11.76
CA HIS A 451 11.59 -18.23 10.70
C HIS A 451 11.12 -19.28 9.67
N THR A 452 10.33 -20.29 10.10
CA THR A 452 9.73 -21.26 9.16
C THR A 452 8.70 -20.62 8.23
N LEU A 453 8.07 -19.51 8.63
CA LEU A 453 7.17 -18.72 7.79
C LEU A 453 7.91 -17.76 6.83
N GLY A 454 9.24 -17.82 6.78
CA GLY A 454 10.04 -16.98 5.88
C GLY A 454 10.30 -15.57 6.38
N ILE A 455 9.94 -15.23 7.62
CA ILE A 455 10.13 -13.89 8.20
C ILE A 455 11.37 -13.87 9.08
N ALA A 456 12.18 -12.80 8.99
CA ALA A 456 13.14 -12.39 10.00
C ALA A 456 12.54 -11.19 10.78
N LEU A 457 12.62 -11.25 12.12
CA LEU A 457 12.02 -10.26 13.02
C LEU A 457 12.81 -8.95 13.04
N GLY A 458 14.14 -9.08 13.06
CA GLY A 458 15.05 -7.97 12.88
C GLY A 458 15.31 -7.08 14.09
N ASP A 459 14.56 -7.21 15.16
CA ASP A 459 14.85 -6.59 16.47
C ASP A 459 14.37 -7.54 17.57
N THR A 460 15.16 -8.61 17.78
CA THR A 460 14.87 -9.70 18.71
C THR A 460 15.48 -9.50 20.09
N LYS A 461 15.81 -8.27 20.46
CA LYS A 461 16.31 -7.96 21.80
C LYS A 461 15.39 -8.54 22.87
N PRO A 462 15.93 -9.02 24.00
CA PRO A 462 15.13 -9.56 25.10
C PRO A 462 14.05 -8.60 25.63
N GLU A 463 14.23 -7.29 25.49
CA GLU A 463 13.25 -6.27 25.85
C GLU A 463 11.99 -6.30 24.96
N ASN A 464 12.13 -6.72 23.70
CA ASN A 464 11.05 -6.81 22.72
C ASN A 464 10.26 -8.12 22.79
N ILE A 465 10.53 -8.94 23.81
CA ILE A 465 9.84 -10.21 24.05
C ILE A 465 9.21 -10.17 25.43
N MET A 466 7.87 -10.18 25.47
CA MET A 466 7.11 -10.11 26.72
C MET A 466 6.59 -11.48 27.13
N ILE A 467 6.66 -11.77 28.42
CA ILE A 467 6.05 -12.93 29.06
C ILE A 467 4.81 -12.42 29.79
N GLY A 468 3.64 -12.77 29.28
CA GLY A 468 2.35 -12.40 29.85
C GLY A 468 2.08 -13.06 31.21
N LYS A 469 1.01 -12.65 31.87
CA LYS A 469 0.62 -13.12 33.22
C LYS A 469 0.48 -14.65 33.32
N HIS A 470 -0.01 -15.28 32.25
CA HIS A 470 -0.23 -16.74 32.19
C HIS A 470 0.94 -17.49 31.54
N GLY A 471 2.03 -16.79 31.26
CA GLY A 471 3.25 -17.37 30.70
C GLY A 471 3.27 -17.46 29.16
N GLU A 472 2.35 -16.79 28.45
CA GLU A 472 2.42 -16.62 27.01
C GLU A 472 3.60 -15.75 26.63
N ILE A 473 4.24 -16.10 25.52
CA ILE A 473 5.35 -15.31 24.98
C ILE A 473 4.85 -14.44 23.84
N TYR A 474 4.87 -13.14 24.03
CA TYR A 474 4.51 -12.15 23.02
C TYR A 474 5.77 -11.63 22.34
N LEU A 475 5.74 -11.63 21.00
CA LEU A 475 6.74 -10.95 20.19
C LEU A 475 6.25 -9.52 19.90
N MET A 476 7.12 -8.54 20.01
CA MET A 476 6.81 -7.13 19.88
C MET A 476 7.84 -6.43 19.01
N ASP A 477 7.49 -5.26 18.49
CA ASP A 477 8.38 -4.38 17.74
C ASP A 477 8.88 -4.96 16.41
N PHE A 478 7.99 -4.98 15.41
CA PHE A 478 8.26 -5.54 14.08
C PHE A 478 8.73 -4.51 13.05
N GLU A 479 9.07 -3.31 13.46
CA GLU A 479 9.44 -2.21 12.56
C GLU A 479 10.69 -2.48 11.70
N GLN A 480 11.51 -3.44 12.12
CA GLN A 480 12.71 -3.89 11.42
C GLN A 480 12.55 -5.27 10.77
N SER A 481 11.36 -5.86 10.85
CA SER A 481 11.09 -7.18 10.26
C SER A 481 11.10 -7.14 8.72
N SER A 482 11.32 -8.29 8.11
CA SER A 482 11.26 -8.44 6.65
C SER A 482 11.04 -9.88 6.21
N ARG A 483 10.30 -10.06 5.11
CA ARG A 483 10.18 -11.35 4.44
C ARG A 483 11.51 -11.70 3.77
N GLY A 484 11.98 -12.95 3.92
CA GLY A 484 13.27 -13.38 3.39
C GLY A 484 14.50 -12.73 4.04
N GLY A 485 14.33 -12.00 5.15
CA GLY A 485 15.41 -11.29 5.84
C GLY A 485 16.43 -12.20 6.52
N ASP A 486 17.43 -11.57 7.17
CA ASP A 486 18.56 -12.26 7.78
C ASP A 486 18.18 -12.91 9.14
N LYS A 487 17.81 -14.18 9.11
CA LYS A 487 17.47 -14.99 10.29
C LYS A 487 18.66 -15.20 11.23
N VAL A 488 19.90 -15.10 10.72
CA VAL A 488 21.11 -15.22 11.52
C VAL A 488 21.24 -14.01 12.46
N TRP A 489 20.84 -12.83 11.96
CA TRP A 489 20.80 -11.63 12.77
C TRP A 489 19.91 -11.81 14.01
N ASP A 490 18.71 -12.33 13.85
CA ASP A 490 17.75 -12.53 14.95
C ASP A 490 18.34 -13.42 16.06
N ILE A 491 19.03 -14.50 15.69
CA ILE A 491 19.68 -15.39 16.65
C ILE A 491 20.84 -14.67 17.36
N ALA A 492 21.69 -14.00 16.60
CA ALA A 492 22.84 -13.26 17.13
C ALA A 492 22.38 -12.13 18.07
N GLU A 493 21.40 -11.37 17.63
CA GLU A 493 20.88 -10.24 18.42
C GLU A 493 20.28 -10.71 19.75
N PHE A 494 19.41 -11.71 19.75
CA PHE A 494 18.86 -12.24 21.00
C PHE A 494 19.96 -12.72 21.96
N LEU A 495 20.88 -13.56 21.48
CA LEU A 495 21.90 -14.18 22.31
C LEU A 495 22.90 -13.17 22.88
N TYR A 496 23.39 -12.25 22.05
CA TYR A 496 24.40 -11.29 22.50
C TYR A 496 23.81 -10.17 23.37
N TYR A 497 22.56 -9.75 23.12
CA TYR A 497 21.83 -8.85 24.01
C TYR A 497 21.46 -9.55 25.34
N ALA A 498 21.08 -10.84 25.31
CA ALA A 498 20.92 -11.62 26.52
C ALA A 498 22.22 -11.65 27.35
N GLY A 499 23.36 -11.75 26.66
CA GLY A 499 24.68 -11.66 27.27
C GLY A 499 25.01 -10.28 27.84
N HIS A 500 24.60 -9.20 27.17
CA HIS A 500 24.78 -7.83 27.67
C HIS A 500 24.02 -7.57 28.98
N ASP A 501 22.86 -8.17 29.13
CA ASP A 501 22.02 -8.05 30.34
C ASP A 501 22.56 -8.74 31.57
N LEU A 502 23.61 -9.54 31.42
CA LEU A 502 24.18 -10.31 32.51
C LEU A 502 25.13 -9.47 33.39
N PRO A 503 25.22 -9.73 34.69
CA PRO A 503 26.22 -9.10 35.57
C PRO A 503 27.64 -9.38 35.09
N PRO A 504 28.61 -8.44 35.28
CA PRO A 504 29.98 -8.58 34.78
C PRO A 504 30.74 -9.83 35.28
N PHE A 505 30.36 -10.35 36.42
CA PHE A 505 31.01 -11.50 37.07
C PHE A 505 30.14 -12.78 37.03
N VAL A 506 29.22 -12.89 36.09
CA VAL A 506 28.38 -14.08 35.94
C VAL A 506 29.25 -15.28 35.52
N GLU A 507 28.98 -16.45 36.11
CA GLU A 507 29.66 -17.69 35.79
C GLU A 507 29.48 -18.07 34.31
N THR A 508 30.56 -18.45 33.64
CA THR A 508 30.55 -18.88 32.24
C THR A 508 29.54 -20.00 31.97
N GLN A 509 29.37 -20.92 32.93
CA GLN A 509 28.39 -22.00 32.85
C GLN A 509 26.97 -21.49 32.74
N ARG A 510 26.60 -20.39 33.42
CA ARG A 510 25.27 -19.79 33.34
C ARG A 510 25.01 -19.14 31.99
N ILE A 511 26.02 -18.50 31.42
CA ILE A 511 25.95 -17.95 30.06
C ILE A 511 25.70 -19.07 29.06
N ALA A 512 26.45 -20.18 29.19
CA ALA A 512 26.27 -21.34 28.33
C ALA A 512 24.87 -21.91 28.43
N LEU A 513 24.31 -22.09 29.63
CA LEU A 513 22.95 -22.62 29.86
C LEU A 513 21.85 -21.75 29.18
N ILE A 514 21.99 -20.42 29.22
CA ILE A 514 21.05 -19.51 28.52
C ILE A 514 21.11 -19.77 27.02
N ALA A 515 22.33 -19.78 26.46
CA ALA A 515 22.51 -19.97 25.02
C ALA A 515 22.05 -21.37 24.56
N GLU A 516 22.41 -22.41 25.34
CA GLU A 516 21.99 -23.79 25.07
C GLU A 516 20.47 -23.95 25.12
N ALA A 517 19.80 -23.38 26.13
CA ALA A 517 18.34 -23.44 26.24
C ALA A 517 17.65 -22.78 25.07
N PHE A 518 18.13 -21.60 24.63
CA PHE A 518 17.60 -20.93 23.47
C PHE A 518 17.79 -21.74 22.18
N VAL A 519 19.03 -22.20 21.95
CA VAL A 519 19.41 -22.98 20.76
C VAL A 519 18.62 -24.30 20.69
N ASP A 520 18.52 -25.02 21.81
CA ASP A 520 17.73 -26.25 21.90
C ASP A 520 16.25 -26.00 21.52
N GLY A 521 15.63 -24.95 22.09
CA GLY A 521 14.28 -24.58 21.74
C GLY A 521 14.11 -24.20 20.26
N TYR A 522 15.07 -23.48 19.71
CA TYR A 522 15.10 -23.08 18.31
C TYR A 522 15.16 -24.29 17.36
N LEU A 523 16.07 -25.21 17.61
CA LEU A 523 16.26 -26.42 16.79
C LEU A 523 15.07 -27.36 16.85
N ARG A 524 14.52 -27.62 18.06
CA ARG A 524 13.31 -28.45 18.23
C ARG A 524 12.08 -27.92 17.49
N ALA A 525 12.04 -26.63 17.21
CA ALA A 525 10.95 -26.03 16.46
C ALA A 525 11.14 -26.04 14.92
N GLY A 526 12.19 -26.67 14.41
CA GLY A 526 12.53 -26.72 12.99
C GLY A 526 13.47 -25.60 12.54
N GLY A 527 14.13 -24.93 13.49
CA GLY A 527 15.18 -23.97 13.17
C GLY A 527 16.41 -24.66 12.58
N LYS A 528 17.08 -24.01 11.63
CA LYS A 528 18.24 -24.61 10.94
C LYS A 528 19.52 -24.44 11.76
N THR A 529 20.28 -25.52 11.95
CA THR A 529 21.60 -25.54 12.63
C THR A 529 22.59 -24.57 11.99
N ASP A 530 22.58 -24.48 10.66
CA ASP A 530 23.46 -23.58 9.92
C ASP A 530 23.22 -22.10 10.26
N VAL A 531 21.96 -21.71 10.53
CA VAL A 531 21.60 -20.35 10.98
C VAL A 531 22.20 -20.07 12.35
N VAL A 532 22.13 -21.03 13.28
CA VAL A 532 22.72 -20.91 14.62
C VAL A 532 24.24 -20.80 14.54
N ARG A 533 24.91 -21.68 13.78
CA ARG A 533 26.37 -21.64 13.61
C ARG A 533 26.88 -20.33 13.05
N LYS A 534 26.17 -19.79 12.05
CA LYS A 534 26.51 -18.51 11.42
C LYS A 534 26.40 -17.32 12.37
N ALA A 535 25.60 -17.38 13.43
CA ALA A 535 25.53 -16.33 14.45
C ALA A 535 26.89 -16.10 15.17
N ALA A 536 27.76 -17.09 15.20
CA ALA A 536 29.12 -16.97 15.72
C ALA A 536 30.14 -16.41 14.72
N ASN A 537 29.76 -16.01 13.53
CA ASN A 537 30.66 -15.46 12.52
C ASN A 537 31.06 -14.02 12.86
N PRO A 538 32.32 -13.60 12.53
CA PRO A 538 32.80 -12.24 12.77
C PRO A 538 31.89 -11.14 12.20
N LYS A 539 31.15 -11.43 11.12
CA LYS A 539 30.17 -10.51 10.54
C LYS A 539 29.16 -10.02 11.58
N TYR A 540 28.70 -10.88 12.48
CA TYR A 540 27.70 -10.56 13.51
C TYR A 540 28.38 -10.19 14.84
N THR A 541 29.37 -11.01 15.31
CA THR A 541 29.97 -10.80 16.62
C THR A 541 30.60 -9.41 16.76
N LYS A 542 31.24 -8.88 15.71
CA LYS A 542 31.85 -7.55 15.78
C LYS A 542 30.84 -6.44 16.10
N VAL A 543 29.57 -6.58 15.65
CA VAL A 543 28.54 -5.58 15.91
C VAL A 543 28.18 -5.52 17.39
N PHE A 544 28.12 -6.69 18.04
CA PHE A 544 27.71 -6.82 19.43
C PHE A 544 28.90 -6.69 20.41
N SER A 545 30.16 -6.76 19.93
CA SER A 545 31.36 -6.68 20.77
C SER A 545 31.55 -5.32 21.45
N ILE A 546 30.87 -4.27 21.00
CA ILE A 546 31.00 -2.93 21.61
C ILE A 546 30.37 -2.89 23.00
N PHE A 547 29.34 -3.68 23.25
CA PHE A 547 28.58 -3.63 24.51
C PHE A 547 28.44 -4.98 25.22
N THR A 548 28.97 -6.08 24.64
CA THR A 548 28.98 -7.40 25.28
C THR A 548 30.40 -7.79 25.65
N LEU A 549 30.60 -8.22 26.90
CA LEU A 549 31.90 -8.56 27.42
C LEU A 549 32.56 -9.73 26.65
N PRO A 550 33.91 -9.72 26.46
CA PRO A 550 34.60 -10.71 25.62
C PRO A 550 34.38 -12.17 26.04
N HIS A 551 34.39 -12.48 27.36
CA HIS A 551 34.15 -13.84 27.83
C HIS A 551 32.70 -14.31 27.57
N VAL A 552 31.72 -13.41 27.64
CA VAL A 552 30.33 -13.68 27.30
C VAL A 552 30.22 -13.98 25.81
N MET A 553 30.81 -13.13 24.97
CA MET A 553 30.85 -13.31 23.51
C MET A 553 31.47 -14.66 23.13
N LEU A 554 32.59 -15.02 23.70
CA LEU A 554 33.27 -16.30 23.43
C LEU A 554 32.41 -17.50 23.84
N THR A 555 31.78 -17.43 25.02
CA THR A 555 30.94 -18.51 25.52
C THR A 555 29.75 -18.75 24.60
N ILE A 556 29.01 -17.70 24.23
CA ILE A 556 27.87 -17.78 23.30
C ILE A 556 28.32 -18.30 21.92
N SER A 557 29.41 -17.75 21.38
CA SER A 557 29.97 -18.19 20.10
C SER A 557 30.38 -19.67 20.12
N ASN A 558 30.95 -20.16 21.21
CA ASN A 558 31.30 -21.57 21.36
C ASN A 558 30.08 -22.47 21.39
N VAL A 559 28.99 -22.09 22.07
CA VAL A 559 27.73 -22.83 22.05
C VAL A 559 27.19 -22.88 20.62
N CYS A 560 27.13 -21.75 19.92
CA CYS A 560 26.62 -21.70 18.53
C CYS A 560 27.45 -22.58 17.58
N ARG A 561 28.81 -22.60 17.70
CA ARG A 561 29.70 -23.39 16.85
C ARG A 561 29.61 -24.89 17.10
N ARG A 562 29.44 -25.30 18.35
CA ARG A 562 29.36 -26.71 18.77
C ARG A 562 28.01 -27.35 18.50
N THR A 563 27.02 -26.53 18.07
CA THR A 563 25.70 -27.05 17.76
C THR A 563 25.77 -28.09 16.64
N GLU A 564 25.40 -29.31 16.92
CA GLU A 564 25.32 -30.41 15.95
C GLU A 564 23.96 -30.43 15.26
N ASN A 565 23.93 -31.05 14.09
CA ASN A 565 22.62 -31.31 13.45
C ASN A 565 21.85 -32.26 14.37
N VAL A 566 20.67 -31.84 14.79
CA VAL A 566 19.72 -32.76 15.41
C VAL A 566 19.46 -33.84 14.34
N ARG A 567 19.94 -35.06 14.60
CA ARG A 567 19.64 -36.20 13.71
C ARG A 567 18.11 -36.35 13.67
N GLU A 568 17.57 -36.30 12.46
CA GLU A 568 16.17 -36.55 12.18
C GLU A 568 15.74 -37.94 12.70
#